data_9b1552fd1af47521c5569f4e7f3c3e2b
#
_entry.id   9b1552fd1af47521c5569f4e7f3c3e2b
#
_cell.length_a   1.000
_cell.length_b   1.000
_cell.length_c   1.000
_cell.angle_alpha   90.00
_cell.angle_beta   90.00
_cell.angle_gamma   90.00
#
_symmetry.space_group_name_H-M   'P 1'
#
loop_
_entity.id
_entity.type
_entity.pdbx_description
1 polymer ?
#
loop_
_entity_poly.entity_id
_entity_poly.type
_entity_poly.pdbx_seq_one_letter_code
_entity_poly.pdbx_strand_id
1 'polypeptide(L)'
;MARPIRVFDGSFGRLQLLEAAAGESTQSAPTPQIVIKQEGADLAFQLGAGEPLRLTRENVLFFNPGAAVQPMLQAGAAGASTVQLLVFQASADWLASRFPAVFEAGGQPFPAASETITPRIRQLADTLAVEVLNDQFLSHERLEFMLQELTLSIVETYLARRHAGNRMWRGSPFADTRIRRALALLRARPNKEVNMNELASQVGLSRSRFYDLFHLSTGHSPRAYLDLLCVESAISKLSSGGAKIAQVSAELGFSAQSNFTRFFQQQVGIPPSEYRRAAAKPPESEE
;
A
#
# COMPACT_ATOMS: atom_id res chain seq x y z
N MET A 1 11.92 -18.99 -14.54
CA MET A 1 12.11 -17.52 -14.39
C MET A 1 10.82 -16.93 -13.92
N ALA A 2 10.83 -16.17 -12.82
CA ALA A 2 9.63 -15.43 -12.41
C ALA A 2 9.21 -14.53 -13.57
N ARG A 3 7.98 -14.70 -14.05
CA ARG A 3 7.47 -13.95 -15.18
C ARG A 3 6.79 -12.70 -14.66
N PRO A 4 7.23 -11.49 -15.04
CA PRO A 4 6.50 -10.28 -14.67
C PRO A 4 5.16 -10.25 -15.43
N ILE A 5 4.07 -10.11 -14.67
CA ILE A 5 2.74 -9.84 -15.22
C ILE A 5 2.65 -8.36 -15.54
N ARG A 6 3.09 -7.51 -14.59
CA ARG A 6 3.15 -6.06 -14.73
C ARG A 6 4.38 -5.51 -13.99
N VAL A 7 4.96 -4.43 -14.53
CA VAL A 7 6.10 -3.71 -13.94
C VAL A 7 5.84 -2.21 -14.07
N PHE A 8 6.02 -1.50 -12.97
CA PHE A 8 5.94 -0.04 -12.91
C PHE A 8 7.22 0.52 -12.28
N ASP A 9 7.87 1.42 -12.97
CA ASP A 9 9.04 2.15 -12.50
C ASP A 9 8.68 3.61 -12.25
N GLY A 10 9.20 4.19 -11.16
CA GLY A 10 8.95 5.59 -10.81
C GLY A 10 9.91 6.11 -9.75
N SER A 11 9.62 7.30 -9.23
CA SER A 11 10.35 7.91 -8.12
C SER A 11 10.36 7.03 -6.87
N PHE A 12 9.30 6.26 -6.67
CA PHE A 12 9.15 5.29 -5.57
C PHE A 12 10.08 4.07 -5.68
N GLY A 13 10.67 3.82 -6.85
CA GLY A 13 11.44 2.62 -7.18
C GLY A 13 10.70 1.77 -8.19
N ARG A 14 10.57 0.45 -7.93
CA ARG A 14 9.93 -0.51 -8.82
C ARG A 14 8.86 -1.31 -8.11
N LEU A 15 7.66 -1.33 -8.67
CA LEU A 15 6.59 -2.24 -8.30
C LEU A 15 6.41 -3.31 -9.36
N GLN A 16 6.31 -4.57 -8.93
CA GLN A 16 6.13 -5.70 -9.82
C GLN A 16 5.00 -6.59 -9.30
N LEU A 17 4.12 -7.00 -10.19
CA LEU A 17 3.27 -8.17 -10.00
C LEU A 17 3.90 -9.30 -10.79
N LEU A 18 4.35 -10.34 -10.09
CA LEU A 18 5.08 -11.46 -10.66
C LEU A 18 4.25 -12.73 -10.56
N GLU A 19 4.35 -13.57 -11.60
CA GLU A 19 3.99 -14.97 -11.52
C GLU A 19 5.28 -15.79 -11.39
N ALA A 20 5.47 -16.43 -10.26
CA ALA A 20 6.63 -17.27 -10.01
C ALA A 20 6.22 -18.74 -10.08
N ALA A 21 6.94 -19.53 -10.89
CA ALA A 21 6.86 -20.96 -10.82
C ALA A 21 7.88 -21.50 -9.81
N ALA A 22 7.53 -22.62 -9.24
CA ALA A 22 8.38 -23.33 -8.30
C ALA A 22 9.79 -23.59 -8.91
N GLY A 23 10.87 -23.20 -8.22
CA GLY A 23 12.27 -23.51 -8.58
C GLY A 23 13.09 -22.36 -9.15
N GLU A 24 12.60 -21.14 -9.14
CA GLU A 24 13.28 -20.03 -9.80
C GLU A 24 13.96 -19.07 -8.82
N SER A 25 15.18 -18.67 -9.17
CA SER A 25 16.01 -17.77 -8.38
C SER A 25 15.58 -16.30 -8.57
N THR A 26 15.14 -15.66 -7.52
CA THR A 26 14.99 -14.19 -7.49
C THR A 26 16.37 -13.58 -7.27
N GLN A 27 16.75 -12.64 -8.11
CA GLN A 27 18.01 -11.91 -7.92
C GLN A 27 17.89 -10.99 -6.69
N SER A 28 18.95 -10.94 -5.88
CA SER A 28 19.07 -9.97 -4.79
C SER A 28 19.05 -8.55 -5.38
N ALA A 29 18.12 -7.72 -4.95
CA ALA A 29 18.09 -6.33 -5.36
C ALA A 29 18.92 -5.45 -4.42
N PRO A 30 19.58 -4.40 -4.92
CA PRO A 30 20.38 -3.48 -4.10
C PRO A 30 19.51 -2.58 -3.20
N THR A 31 18.20 -2.63 -3.33
CA THR A 31 17.23 -1.78 -2.63
C THR A 31 16.36 -2.58 -1.66
N PRO A 32 15.76 -1.93 -0.64
CA PRO A 32 14.80 -2.56 0.25
C PRO A 32 13.61 -3.14 -0.53
N GLN A 33 13.19 -4.36 -0.16
CA GLN A 33 12.06 -5.03 -0.83
C GLN A 33 10.99 -5.43 0.16
N ILE A 34 9.75 -5.27 -0.26
CA ILE A 34 8.54 -5.74 0.41
C ILE A 34 7.90 -6.78 -0.51
N VAL A 35 7.71 -8.01 -0.01
CA VAL A 35 7.16 -9.12 -0.78
C VAL A 35 5.88 -9.60 -0.11
N ILE A 36 4.78 -9.54 -0.84
CA ILE A 36 3.45 -9.95 -0.37
C ILE A 36 2.86 -10.95 -1.36
N LYS A 37 2.51 -12.13 -0.86
CA LYS A 37 1.82 -13.14 -1.66
C LYS A 37 0.38 -12.70 -1.94
N GLN A 38 -0.03 -12.80 -3.20
CA GLN A 38 -1.40 -12.55 -3.63
C GLN A 38 -2.19 -13.85 -3.73
N GLU A 39 -1.77 -14.77 -4.61
CA GLU A 39 -2.46 -16.02 -4.86
C GLU A 39 -1.48 -17.21 -5.03
N GLY A 40 -2.00 -18.41 -5.08
CA GLY A 40 -1.25 -19.64 -5.35
C GLY A 40 -0.68 -20.33 -4.10
N ALA A 41 0.26 -21.25 -4.28
CA ALA A 41 0.88 -22.06 -3.22
C ALA A 41 1.80 -21.23 -2.31
N ASP A 42 2.12 -21.75 -1.12
CA ASP A 42 3.10 -21.12 -0.25
C ASP A 42 4.52 -21.30 -0.78
N LEU A 43 5.34 -20.28 -0.61
CA LEU A 43 6.76 -20.29 -0.97
C LEU A 43 7.64 -20.31 0.27
N ALA A 44 8.87 -20.81 0.11
CA ALA A 44 9.91 -20.65 1.10
C ALA A 44 11.10 -19.92 0.47
N PHE A 45 11.78 -19.09 1.25
CA PHE A 45 12.97 -18.36 0.87
C PHE A 45 14.10 -18.66 1.81
N GLN A 46 15.26 -19.04 1.29
CA GLN A 46 16.48 -19.19 2.07
C GLN A 46 17.17 -17.84 2.17
N LEU A 47 17.40 -17.38 3.38
CA LEU A 47 18.14 -16.16 3.69
C LEU A 47 19.47 -16.54 4.36
N GLY A 48 20.55 -16.60 3.59
CA GLY A 48 21.85 -17.03 4.10
C GLY A 48 21.82 -18.46 4.65
N ALA A 49 22.46 -18.66 5.83
CA ALA A 49 22.51 -19.97 6.52
C ALA A 49 21.39 -20.16 7.56
N GLY A 50 20.41 -19.24 7.62
CA GLY A 50 19.31 -19.28 8.59
C GLY A 50 18.21 -20.30 8.23
N GLU A 51 17.16 -20.37 9.05
CA GLU A 51 15.98 -21.15 8.73
C GLU A 51 15.23 -20.55 7.52
N PRO A 52 14.62 -21.40 6.65
CA PRO A 52 13.85 -20.92 5.53
C PRO A 52 12.66 -20.05 5.97
N LEU A 53 12.51 -18.90 5.35
CA LEU A 53 11.36 -18.01 5.55
C LEU A 53 10.19 -18.47 4.68
N ARG A 54 9.07 -18.82 5.30
CA ARG A 54 7.84 -19.16 4.55
C ARG A 54 7.09 -17.88 4.21
N LEU A 55 6.64 -17.80 2.97
CA LEU A 55 5.72 -16.76 2.50
C LEU A 55 4.33 -17.36 2.27
N THR A 56 3.39 -16.92 3.07
CA THR A 56 1.98 -17.30 3.07
C THR A 56 1.10 -16.08 2.82
N ARG A 57 -0.22 -16.22 2.79
CA ARG A 57 -1.12 -15.06 2.79
C ARG A 57 -1.16 -14.30 4.13
N GLU A 58 -0.67 -14.91 5.19
CA GLU A 58 -0.76 -14.37 6.55
C GLU A 58 0.45 -13.53 6.96
N ASN A 59 1.51 -13.49 6.12
CA ASN A 59 2.72 -12.72 6.42
C ASN A 59 3.20 -11.89 5.23
N VAL A 60 4.07 -10.94 5.55
CA VAL A 60 4.83 -10.13 4.60
C VAL A 60 6.31 -10.38 4.84
N LEU A 61 7.09 -10.50 3.76
CA LEU A 61 8.54 -10.59 3.85
C LEU A 61 9.19 -9.26 3.50
N PHE A 62 10.27 -8.98 4.23
CA PHE A 62 11.10 -7.79 4.06
C PHE A 62 12.53 -8.20 3.79
N PHE A 63 13.11 -7.69 2.73
CA PHE A 63 14.52 -7.90 2.42
C PHE A 63 15.25 -6.56 2.42
N ASN A 64 16.29 -6.49 3.22
CA ASN A 64 17.18 -5.33 3.27
C ASN A 64 18.18 -5.35 2.10
N PRO A 65 18.76 -4.20 1.72
CA PRO A 65 19.78 -4.14 0.67
C PRO A 65 20.93 -5.13 0.94
N GLY A 66 21.36 -5.82 -0.10
CA GLY A 66 22.43 -6.82 -0.01
C GLY A 66 22.04 -8.18 0.53
N ALA A 67 20.76 -8.40 0.89
CA ALA A 67 20.29 -9.72 1.28
C ALA A 67 20.34 -10.70 0.10
N ALA A 68 21.10 -11.78 0.24
CA ALA A 68 21.10 -12.88 -0.72
C ALA A 68 19.90 -13.78 -0.42
N VAL A 69 18.90 -13.73 -1.30
CA VAL A 69 17.64 -14.47 -1.16
C VAL A 69 17.55 -15.53 -2.24
N GLN A 70 17.39 -16.78 -1.84
CA GLN A 70 17.16 -17.89 -2.77
C GLN A 70 15.77 -18.47 -2.50
N PRO A 71 14.86 -18.50 -3.48
CA PRO A 71 13.59 -19.20 -3.33
C PRO A 71 13.86 -20.71 -3.24
N MET A 72 13.25 -21.32 -2.23
CA MET A 72 13.26 -22.76 -2.03
C MET A 72 11.87 -23.32 -2.30
N LEU A 73 11.83 -24.40 -3.04
CA LEU A 73 10.61 -25.19 -3.16
C LEU A 73 10.40 -26.07 -1.93
N GLN A 74 9.19 -26.09 -1.41
CA GLN A 74 8.79 -27.22 -0.58
C GLN A 74 8.47 -28.41 -1.50
N ALA A 75 9.22 -29.50 -1.31
CA ALA A 75 8.91 -30.78 -1.90
C ALA A 75 7.52 -31.23 -1.39
N GLY A 76 6.53 -31.31 -2.27
CA GLY A 76 5.18 -31.77 -1.92
C GLY A 76 4.06 -31.31 -2.83
N ALA A 77 4.24 -30.27 -3.61
CA ALA A 77 3.25 -29.85 -4.62
C ALA A 77 3.54 -30.56 -5.94
N ALA A 78 3.01 -31.75 -6.10
CA ALA A 78 2.96 -32.43 -7.41
C ALA A 78 1.94 -31.70 -8.28
N GLY A 79 2.42 -30.76 -9.06
CA GLY A 79 1.67 -29.92 -10.00
C GLY A 79 2.34 -28.55 -10.09
N ALA A 80 2.48 -28.00 -11.29
CA ALA A 80 3.04 -26.68 -11.53
C ALA A 80 2.12 -25.58 -10.92
N SER A 81 2.23 -25.39 -9.61
CA SER A 81 1.48 -24.35 -8.92
C SER A 81 2.23 -23.05 -9.09
N THR A 82 1.68 -22.12 -9.87
CA THR A 82 2.17 -20.75 -9.95
C THR A 82 1.75 -19.97 -8.72
N VAL A 83 2.57 -19.00 -8.34
CA VAL A 83 2.35 -18.11 -7.21
C VAL A 83 2.38 -16.67 -7.70
N GLN A 84 1.38 -15.90 -7.38
CA GLN A 84 1.38 -14.46 -7.65
C GLN A 84 1.96 -13.69 -6.47
N LEU A 85 2.95 -12.84 -6.76
CA LEU A 85 3.68 -12.03 -5.80
C LEU A 85 3.60 -10.56 -6.17
N LEU A 86 3.21 -9.74 -5.21
CA LEU A 86 3.41 -8.30 -5.26
C LEU A 86 4.78 -7.99 -4.64
N VAL A 87 5.69 -7.47 -5.46
CA VAL A 87 7.06 -7.13 -5.04
C VAL A 87 7.28 -5.64 -5.21
N PHE A 88 7.50 -4.95 -4.11
CA PHE A 88 7.85 -3.54 -4.10
C PHE A 88 9.32 -3.35 -3.72
N GLN A 89 10.11 -2.92 -4.69
CA GLN A 89 11.52 -2.55 -4.53
C GLN A 89 11.58 -1.03 -4.33
N ALA A 90 11.64 -0.61 -3.07
CA ALA A 90 11.53 0.80 -2.74
C ALA A 90 12.85 1.55 -3.02
N SER A 91 12.77 2.73 -3.63
CA SER A 91 13.90 3.65 -3.76
C SER A 91 14.33 4.16 -2.38
N ALA A 92 15.62 4.15 -2.09
CA ALA A 92 16.16 4.67 -0.84
C ALA A 92 15.87 6.17 -0.68
N ASP A 93 16.02 6.94 -1.76
CA ASP A 93 15.74 8.38 -1.77
C ASP A 93 14.26 8.68 -1.54
N TRP A 94 13.38 7.91 -2.16
CA TRP A 94 11.94 8.03 -1.96
C TRP A 94 11.56 7.71 -0.50
N LEU A 95 12.09 6.62 0.05
CA LEU A 95 11.87 6.26 1.45
C LEU A 95 12.37 7.34 2.40
N ALA A 96 13.59 7.85 2.19
CA ALA A 96 14.17 8.91 3.01
C ALA A 96 13.37 10.21 2.91
N SER A 97 12.89 10.58 1.71
CA SER A 97 12.08 11.77 1.51
C SER A 97 10.70 11.69 2.14
N ARG A 98 10.07 10.52 2.10
CA ARG A 98 8.70 10.30 2.62
C ARG A 98 8.67 9.90 4.09
N PHE A 99 9.70 9.18 4.55
CA PHE A 99 9.79 8.60 5.89
C PHE A 99 11.18 8.85 6.53
N PRO A 100 11.65 10.11 6.62
CA PRO A 100 13.01 10.45 7.04
C PRO A 100 13.35 9.87 8.41
N ALA A 101 12.43 9.90 9.35
CA ALA A 101 12.63 9.38 10.70
C ALA A 101 12.96 7.87 10.78
N VAL A 102 12.67 7.13 9.70
CA VAL A 102 12.87 5.67 9.66
C VAL A 102 14.11 5.32 8.84
N PHE A 103 14.37 6.05 7.77
CA PHE A 103 15.32 5.65 6.74
C PHE A 103 16.60 6.51 6.67
N GLU A 104 16.67 7.66 7.36
CA GLU A 104 17.86 8.52 7.40
C GLU A 104 19.01 7.97 8.29
N ALA A 105 18.75 7.00 9.14
CA ALA A 105 19.72 6.56 10.16
C ALA A 105 20.78 5.57 9.66
N GLY A 106 20.92 5.31 8.36
CA GLY A 106 21.95 4.43 7.78
C GLY A 106 21.89 2.96 8.22
N GLY A 107 20.79 2.56 8.87
CA GLY A 107 20.55 1.19 9.35
C GLY A 107 19.80 0.34 8.34
N GLN A 108 19.62 -0.92 8.69
CA GLN A 108 18.73 -1.81 7.94
C GLN A 108 17.27 -1.32 8.12
N PRO A 109 16.56 -0.95 7.04
CA PRO A 109 15.23 -0.38 7.14
C PRO A 109 14.22 -1.33 7.80
N PHE A 110 14.38 -2.64 7.60
CA PHE A 110 13.48 -3.64 8.18
C PHE A 110 14.20 -4.48 9.25
N PRO A 111 13.75 -4.43 10.50
CA PRO A 111 14.41 -5.14 11.61
C PRO A 111 14.10 -6.64 11.64
N ALA A 112 13.04 -7.08 10.97
CA ALA A 112 12.68 -8.49 10.84
C ALA A 112 12.45 -8.83 9.37
N ALA A 113 12.84 -10.03 8.97
CA ALA A 113 12.66 -10.51 7.60
C ALA A 113 11.21 -11.00 7.32
N SER A 114 10.43 -11.30 8.35
CA SER A 114 9.03 -11.73 8.25
C SER A 114 8.20 -11.15 9.37
N GLU A 115 6.99 -10.67 9.06
CA GLU A 115 6.01 -10.17 10.02
C GLU A 115 4.60 -10.64 9.62
N THR A 116 3.72 -10.88 10.62
CA THR A 116 2.32 -11.21 10.36
C THR A 116 1.60 -10.03 9.73
N ILE A 117 0.95 -10.26 8.59
CA ILE A 117 0.25 -9.19 7.85
C ILE A 117 -1.02 -8.77 8.58
N THR A 118 -1.25 -7.46 8.71
CA THR A 118 -2.49 -6.94 9.27
C THR A 118 -3.61 -6.87 8.23
N PRO A 119 -4.88 -6.87 8.63
CA PRO A 119 -6.00 -6.72 7.69
C PRO A 119 -5.88 -5.47 6.82
N ARG A 120 -5.39 -4.34 7.37
CA ARG A 120 -5.18 -3.10 6.60
C ARG A 120 -4.11 -3.25 5.54
N ILE A 121 -2.95 -3.82 5.88
CA ILE A 121 -1.86 -4.04 4.93
C ILE A 121 -2.29 -5.02 3.84
N ARG A 122 -3.03 -6.08 4.21
CA ARG A 122 -3.60 -7.04 3.27
C ARG A 122 -4.54 -6.35 2.28
N GLN A 123 -5.50 -5.57 2.79
CA GLN A 123 -6.45 -4.83 1.96
C GLN A 123 -5.74 -3.89 0.96
N LEU A 124 -4.73 -3.13 1.42
CA LEU A 124 -3.96 -2.25 0.56
C LEU A 124 -3.20 -3.02 -0.53
N ALA A 125 -2.58 -4.14 -0.17
CA ALA A 125 -1.86 -4.99 -1.12
C ALA A 125 -2.80 -5.63 -2.16
N ASP A 126 -3.95 -6.15 -1.72
CA ASP A 126 -4.95 -6.75 -2.62
C ASP A 126 -5.54 -5.68 -3.57
N THR A 127 -5.86 -4.48 -3.05
CA THR A 127 -6.33 -3.36 -3.88
C THR A 127 -5.27 -2.94 -4.90
N LEU A 128 -4.00 -2.82 -4.47
CA LEU A 128 -2.90 -2.45 -5.34
C LEU A 128 -2.68 -3.49 -6.45
N ALA A 129 -2.77 -4.79 -6.13
CA ALA A 129 -2.65 -5.85 -7.12
C ALA A 129 -3.76 -5.79 -8.18
N VAL A 130 -5.01 -5.54 -7.76
CA VAL A 130 -6.16 -5.37 -8.68
C VAL A 130 -5.97 -4.15 -9.59
N GLU A 131 -5.54 -3.01 -9.04
CA GLU A 131 -5.30 -1.79 -9.82
C GLU A 131 -4.16 -1.98 -10.83
N VAL A 132 -3.09 -2.65 -10.43
CA VAL A 132 -1.95 -2.98 -11.29
C VAL A 132 -2.37 -3.91 -12.45
N LEU A 133 -3.29 -4.84 -12.23
CA LEU A 133 -3.85 -5.69 -13.29
C LEU A 133 -4.72 -4.90 -14.26
N ASN A 134 -5.47 -3.91 -13.75
CA ASN A 134 -6.36 -3.05 -14.53
C ASN A 134 -5.66 -1.74 -14.98
N ASP A 135 -4.52 -1.87 -15.64
CA ASP A 135 -3.59 -0.83 -16.08
C ASP A 135 -4.24 0.43 -16.71
N GLN A 136 -5.40 0.27 -17.37
CA GLN A 136 -6.10 1.36 -18.09
C GLN A 136 -6.51 2.56 -17.20
N PHE A 137 -6.53 2.39 -15.88
CA PHE A 137 -7.06 3.39 -14.93
C PHE A 137 -6.03 3.82 -13.88
N LEU A 138 -4.83 3.26 -13.93
CA LEU A 138 -3.79 3.51 -12.94
C LEU A 138 -2.91 4.68 -13.36
N SER A 139 -3.19 5.89 -12.86
CA SER A 139 -2.27 7.01 -13.00
C SER A 139 -1.03 6.83 -12.12
N HIS A 140 0.09 7.40 -12.55
CA HIS A 140 1.35 7.34 -11.79
C HIS A 140 1.20 7.96 -10.38
N GLU A 141 0.50 9.07 -10.25
CA GLU A 141 0.23 9.73 -8.96
C GLU A 141 -0.58 8.84 -8.02
N ARG A 142 -1.56 8.13 -8.58
CA ARG A 142 -2.38 7.19 -7.82
C ARG A 142 -1.56 5.99 -7.34
N LEU A 143 -0.74 5.42 -8.20
CA LEU A 143 0.17 4.32 -7.84
C LEU A 143 1.12 4.74 -6.72
N GLU A 144 1.75 5.91 -6.86
CA GLU A 144 2.65 6.45 -5.84
C GLU A 144 1.93 6.64 -4.49
N PHE A 145 0.70 7.15 -4.52
CA PHE A 145 -0.11 7.28 -3.31
C PHE A 145 -0.39 5.93 -2.64
N MET A 146 -0.82 4.93 -3.41
CA MET A 146 -1.13 3.60 -2.87
C MET A 146 0.11 2.94 -2.26
N LEU A 147 1.28 3.09 -2.89
CA LEU A 147 2.56 2.62 -2.36
C LEU A 147 2.95 3.37 -1.09
N GLN A 148 2.69 4.68 -1.02
CA GLN A 148 2.94 5.48 0.17
C GLN A 148 2.03 5.05 1.33
N GLU A 149 0.74 4.78 1.09
CA GLU A 149 -0.19 4.25 2.10
C GLU A 149 0.22 2.86 2.61
N LEU A 150 0.60 1.97 1.69
CA LEU A 150 1.09 0.65 2.05
C LEU A 150 2.34 0.76 2.94
N THR A 151 3.32 1.57 2.51
CA THR A 151 4.57 1.79 3.26
C THR A 151 4.31 2.45 4.61
N LEU A 152 3.44 3.47 4.67
CA LEU A 152 3.04 4.11 5.92
C LEU A 152 2.40 3.12 6.90
N SER A 153 1.52 2.26 6.41
CA SER A 153 0.87 1.23 7.24
C SER A 153 1.88 0.21 7.77
N ILE A 154 2.90 -0.14 6.99
CA ILE A 154 4.03 -0.99 7.39
C ILE A 154 4.87 -0.30 8.47
N VAL A 155 5.25 0.96 8.25
CA VAL A 155 6.02 1.78 9.21
C VAL A 155 5.28 1.90 10.54
N GLU A 156 4.00 2.26 10.51
CA GLU A 156 3.18 2.38 11.72
C GLU A 156 3.05 1.06 12.48
N THR A 157 2.91 -0.05 11.76
CA THR A 157 2.64 -1.35 12.38
C THR A 157 3.90 -1.99 12.96
N TYR A 158 4.99 -2.02 12.20
CA TYR A 158 6.15 -2.84 12.56
C TYR A 158 7.35 -2.01 13.04
N LEU A 159 7.54 -0.82 12.49
CA LEU A 159 8.72 -0.01 12.79
C LEU A 159 8.48 0.95 13.95
N ALA A 160 7.33 1.62 14.00
CA ALA A 160 7.01 2.57 15.06
C ALA A 160 6.98 1.93 16.46
N ARG A 161 6.49 0.70 16.58
CA ARG A 161 6.42 -0.03 17.87
C ARG A 161 7.80 -0.36 18.42
N ARG A 162 8.75 -0.74 17.58
CA ARG A 162 10.11 -1.13 18.00
C ARG A 162 10.98 0.09 18.35
N HIS A 163 10.70 1.25 17.76
CA HIS A 163 11.45 2.49 18.01
C HIS A 163 10.83 3.35 19.12
N ALA A 164 9.72 2.95 19.73
CA ALA A 164 9.04 3.72 20.79
C ALA A 164 9.94 4.02 22.01
N GLY A 165 11.01 3.26 22.22
CA GLY A 165 12.04 3.50 23.24
C GLY A 165 13.18 4.41 22.80
N ASN A 166 13.34 4.69 21.53
CA ASN A 166 14.48 5.45 21.01
C ASN A 166 14.19 6.96 21.08
N ARG A 167 15.13 7.75 21.65
CA ARG A 167 14.97 9.22 21.76
C ARG A 167 14.80 9.90 20.40
N MET A 168 15.44 9.40 19.35
CA MET A 168 15.33 9.92 17.98
C MET A 168 13.91 9.76 17.42
N TRP A 169 13.25 8.65 17.76
CA TRP A 169 11.88 8.36 17.31
C TRP A 169 10.83 9.20 18.06
N ARG A 170 11.10 9.58 19.32
CA ARG A 170 10.15 10.41 20.12
C ARG A 170 9.93 11.81 19.54
N GLY A 171 10.86 12.34 18.77
CA GLY A 171 10.73 13.62 18.07
C GLY A 171 10.18 13.52 16.65
N SER A 172 9.99 12.31 16.14
CA SER A 172 9.53 12.08 14.77
C SER A 172 8.04 12.41 14.62
N PRO A 173 7.63 13.05 13.51
CA PRO A 173 6.22 13.22 13.15
C PRO A 173 5.43 11.90 13.13
N PHE A 174 6.07 10.79 12.72
CA PHE A 174 5.46 9.46 12.71
C PHE A 174 5.20 8.87 14.09
N ALA A 175 5.95 9.32 15.10
CA ALA A 175 5.72 8.92 16.49
C ALA A 175 4.59 9.73 17.14
N ASP A 176 4.11 10.79 16.52
CA ASP A 176 3.06 11.63 17.06
C ASP A 176 1.73 10.86 17.10
N THR A 177 1.36 10.44 18.31
CA THR A 177 0.14 9.65 18.54
C THR A 177 -1.12 10.38 18.11
N ARG A 178 -1.09 11.73 18.10
CA ARG A 178 -2.21 12.59 17.68
C ARG A 178 -2.42 12.49 16.17
N ILE A 179 -1.34 12.49 15.37
CA ILE A 179 -1.44 12.29 13.92
C ILE A 179 -1.88 10.86 13.59
N ARG A 180 -1.33 9.84 14.28
CA ARG A 180 -1.81 8.46 14.09
C ARG A 180 -3.29 8.31 14.40
N ARG A 181 -3.78 8.98 15.46
CA ARG A 181 -5.22 9.01 15.78
C ARG A 181 -6.03 9.70 14.68
N ALA A 182 -5.55 10.82 14.13
CA ALA A 182 -6.21 11.51 13.03
C ALA A 182 -6.29 10.63 11.78
N LEU A 183 -5.19 9.96 11.41
CA LEU A 183 -5.15 9.01 10.29
C LEU A 183 -6.15 7.87 10.50
N ALA A 184 -6.20 7.29 11.70
CA ALA A 184 -7.15 6.23 12.02
C ALA A 184 -8.62 6.69 11.88
N LEU A 185 -8.94 7.92 12.32
CA LEU A 185 -10.27 8.51 12.18
C LEU A 185 -10.65 8.74 10.71
N LEU A 186 -9.74 9.28 9.90
CA LEU A 186 -9.97 9.50 8.47
C LEU A 186 -10.15 8.19 7.71
N ARG A 187 -9.33 7.18 8.01
CA ARG A 187 -9.41 5.84 7.38
C ARG A 187 -10.68 5.08 7.77
N ALA A 188 -11.12 5.22 9.01
CA ALA A 188 -12.33 4.54 9.49
C ALA A 188 -13.60 5.01 8.78
N ARG A 189 -13.65 6.28 8.39
CA ARG A 189 -14.84 6.86 7.77
C ARG A 189 -14.46 7.97 6.78
N PRO A 190 -13.97 7.63 5.59
CA PRO A 190 -13.68 8.60 4.54
C PRO A 190 -14.97 9.33 4.12
N ASN A 191 -15.06 10.63 4.42
CA ASN A 191 -16.23 11.43 4.10
C ASN A 191 -15.84 12.89 3.88
N LYS A 192 -16.30 13.50 2.79
CA LYS A 192 -15.95 14.87 2.35
C LYS A 192 -16.45 15.95 3.32
N GLU A 193 -17.42 15.64 4.17
CA GLU A 193 -17.96 16.54 5.19
C GLU A 193 -17.05 16.69 6.41
N VAL A 194 -16.01 15.86 6.55
CA VAL A 194 -15.07 15.96 7.67
C VAL A 194 -14.47 17.35 7.77
N ASN A 195 -14.74 18.00 8.91
CA ASN A 195 -14.17 19.30 9.24
C ASN A 195 -12.75 19.13 9.79
N MET A 196 -11.76 19.58 9.03
CA MET A 196 -10.35 19.45 9.41
C MET A 196 -9.97 20.24 10.67
N ASN A 197 -10.68 21.32 10.99
CA ASN A 197 -10.44 22.07 12.21
C ASN A 197 -10.94 21.31 13.45
N GLU A 198 -12.10 20.68 13.34
CA GLU A 198 -12.65 19.81 14.39
C GLU A 198 -11.76 18.58 14.58
N LEU A 199 -11.30 17.96 13.51
CA LEU A 199 -10.36 16.85 13.58
C LEU A 199 -9.06 17.23 14.29
N ALA A 200 -8.47 18.40 13.95
CA ALA A 200 -7.29 18.92 14.64
C ALA A 200 -7.55 19.09 16.15
N SER A 201 -8.70 19.69 16.50
CA SER A 201 -9.10 19.90 17.90
C SER A 201 -9.31 18.57 18.65
N GLN A 202 -9.94 17.56 18.01
CA GLN A 202 -10.16 16.24 18.59
C GLN A 202 -8.86 15.50 18.93
N VAL A 203 -7.79 15.78 18.20
CA VAL A 203 -6.47 15.20 18.46
C VAL A 203 -5.57 16.14 19.29
N GLY A 204 -6.09 17.28 19.78
CA GLY A 204 -5.36 18.20 20.65
C GLY A 204 -4.28 19.02 19.94
N LEU A 205 -4.53 19.40 18.69
CA LEU A 205 -3.63 20.23 17.89
C LEU A 205 -4.32 21.51 17.42
N SER A 206 -3.55 22.61 17.35
CA SER A 206 -3.98 23.78 16.56
C SER A 206 -4.01 23.44 15.08
N ARG A 207 -4.82 24.16 14.29
CA ARG A 207 -4.93 23.93 12.84
C ARG A 207 -3.57 23.96 12.14
N SER A 208 -2.76 24.99 12.37
CA SER A 208 -1.43 25.11 11.72
C SER A 208 -0.56 23.91 12.06
N ARG A 209 -0.42 23.60 13.37
CA ARG A 209 0.41 22.47 13.80
C ARG A 209 -0.08 21.14 13.30
N PHE A 210 -1.41 20.97 13.16
CA PHE A 210 -2.00 19.76 12.58
C PHE A 210 -1.61 19.59 11.12
N TYR A 211 -1.74 20.66 10.30
CA TYR A 211 -1.37 20.59 8.89
C TYR A 211 0.13 20.33 8.69
N ASP A 212 0.98 21.00 9.47
CA ASP A 212 2.44 20.80 9.39
C ASP A 212 2.84 19.36 9.74
N LEU A 213 2.39 18.87 10.90
CA LEU A 213 2.72 17.52 11.35
C LEU A 213 2.10 16.45 10.44
N PHE A 214 0.88 16.68 9.96
CA PHE A 214 0.21 15.74 9.05
C PHE A 214 0.96 15.65 7.73
N HIS A 215 1.35 16.79 7.15
CA HIS A 215 2.15 16.81 5.92
C HIS A 215 3.52 16.15 6.12
N LEU A 216 4.21 16.45 7.20
CA LEU A 216 5.49 15.79 7.54
C LEU A 216 5.35 14.28 7.72
N SER A 217 4.19 13.81 8.21
CA SER A 217 3.94 12.38 8.45
C SER A 217 3.48 11.62 7.22
N THR A 218 2.78 12.27 6.29
CA THR A 218 2.09 11.59 5.18
C THR A 218 2.54 12.07 3.80
N GLY A 219 3.28 13.17 3.74
CA GLY A 219 3.62 13.84 2.48
C GLY A 219 2.44 14.58 1.83
N HIS A 220 1.25 14.52 2.42
CA HIS A 220 0.03 15.14 1.91
C HIS A 220 -0.59 16.12 2.91
N SER A 221 -1.34 17.10 2.42
CA SER A 221 -2.21 17.85 3.30
C SER A 221 -3.36 16.97 3.81
N PRO A 222 -3.94 17.25 5.00
CA PRO A 222 -5.07 16.45 5.53
C PRO A 222 -6.25 16.35 4.56
N ARG A 223 -6.50 17.40 3.77
CA ARG A 223 -7.59 17.42 2.78
C ARG A 223 -7.28 16.56 1.57
N ALA A 224 -6.07 16.68 1.02
CA ALA A 224 -5.63 15.84 -0.10
C ALA A 224 -5.64 14.35 0.28
N TYR A 225 -5.17 14.03 1.48
CA TYR A 225 -5.20 12.67 2.00
C TYR A 225 -6.63 12.11 2.11
N LEU A 226 -7.58 12.91 2.64
CA LEU A 226 -9.00 12.53 2.68
C LEU A 226 -9.57 12.30 1.29
N ASP A 227 -9.19 13.14 0.31
CA ASP A 227 -9.65 13.00 -1.08
C ASP A 227 -9.23 11.65 -1.66
N LEU A 228 -8.00 11.25 -1.42
CA LEU A 228 -7.47 9.96 -1.86
C LEU A 228 -8.17 8.77 -1.17
N LEU A 229 -8.43 8.86 0.15
CA LEU A 229 -9.23 7.85 0.86
C LEU A 229 -10.67 7.75 0.32
N CYS A 230 -11.29 8.87 -0.04
CA CYS A 230 -12.61 8.87 -0.67
C CYS A 230 -12.59 8.17 -2.02
N VAL A 231 -11.56 8.38 -2.83
CA VAL A 231 -11.37 7.67 -4.11
C VAL A 231 -11.19 6.17 -3.89
N GLU A 232 -10.30 5.77 -2.97
CA GLU A 232 -10.08 4.36 -2.61
C GLU A 232 -11.39 3.67 -2.19
N SER A 233 -12.15 4.32 -1.30
CA SER A 233 -13.44 3.80 -0.85
C SER A 233 -14.48 3.73 -1.99
N ALA A 234 -14.51 4.74 -2.87
CA ALA A 234 -15.39 4.73 -4.04
C ALA A 234 -15.10 3.55 -4.96
N ILE A 235 -13.83 3.33 -5.27
CA ILE A 235 -13.37 2.24 -6.13
C ILE A 235 -13.73 0.89 -5.55
N SER A 236 -13.43 0.65 -4.28
CA SER A 236 -13.79 -0.60 -3.59
C SER A 236 -15.29 -0.89 -3.69
N LYS A 237 -16.14 0.12 -3.48
CA LYS A 237 -17.60 -0.01 -3.56
C LYS A 237 -18.12 -0.18 -5.00
N LEU A 238 -17.51 0.46 -5.96
CA LEU A 238 -17.88 0.35 -7.37
C LEU A 238 -17.47 -1.01 -7.96
N SER A 239 -16.31 -1.54 -7.57
CA SER A 239 -15.81 -2.84 -8.02
C SER A 239 -16.59 -4.01 -7.43
N SER A 240 -17.09 -3.88 -6.18
CA SER A 240 -17.92 -4.92 -5.54
C SER A 240 -19.33 -5.08 -6.15
N GLY A 241 -19.74 -4.20 -7.05
CA GLY A 241 -20.95 -4.32 -7.88
C GLY A 241 -22.29 -4.10 -7.17
N GLY A 242 -22.37 -4.03 -5.84
CA GLY A 242 -23.63 -4.01 -5.09
C GLY A 242 -24.26 -2.63 -4.88
N ALA A 243 -23.45 -1.57 -4.80
CA ALA A 243 -23.94 -0.24 -4.42
C ALA A 243 -24.32 0.62 -5.64
N LYS A 244 -25.42 1.37 -5.56
CA LYS A 244 -25.77 2.38 -6.57
C LYS A 244 -24.80 3.57 -6.49
N ILE A 245 -24.47 4.21 -7.62
CA ILE A 245 -23.56 5.37 -7.66
C ILE A 245 -24.04 6.49 -6.74
N ALA A 246 -25.38 6.75 -6.73
CA ALA A 246 -25.98 7.72 -5.84
C ALA A 246 -25.76 7.39 -4.35
N GLN A 247 -25.80 6.12 -3.99
CA GLN A 247 -25.55 5.64 -2.64
C GLN A 247 -24.08 5.85 -2.26
N VAL A 248 -23.14 5.45 -3.13
CA VAL A 248 -21.70 5.68 -2.92
C VAL A 248 -21.41 7.18 -2.74
N SER A 249 -22.02 8.02 -3.57
CA SER A 249 -21.91 9.49 -3.49
C SER A 249 -22.34 10.02 -2.12
N ALA A 250 -23.52 9.57 -1.65
CA ALA A 250 -24.08 10.01 -0.36
C ALA A 250 -23.23 9.52 0.83
N GLU A 251 -22.79 8.26 0.82
CA GLU A 251 -21.94 7.69 1.88
C GLU A 251 -20.59 8.42 2.01
N LEU A 252 -20.05 8.90 0.89
CA LEU A 252 -18.82 9.69 0.86
C LEU A 252 -19.02 11.18 1.14
N GLY A 253 -20.26 11.61 1.49
CA GLY A 253 -20.57 12.97 1.89
C GLY A 253 -20.60 13.98 0.74
N PHE A 254 -20.93 13.56 -0.47
CA PHE A 254 -21.16 14.51 -1.56
C PHE A 254 -22.61 14.99 -1.56
N SER A 255 -22.79 16.31 -1.61
CA SER A 255 -24.10 16.96 -1.63
C SER A 255 -24.96 16.61 -2.86
N ALA A 256 -24.31 16.21 -3.96
CA ALA A 256 -24.98 15.78 -5.19
C ALA A 256 -24.11 14.72 -5.90
N GLN A 257 -24.77 13.77 -6.58
CA GLN A 257 -24.11 12.76 -7.38
C GLN A 257 -23.25 13.35 -8.50
N SER A 258 -23.63 14.49 -9.07
CA SER A 258 -22.85 15.20 -10.09
C SER A 258 -21.50 15.69 -9.56
N ASN A 259 -21.45 16.13 -8.30
CA ASN A 259 -20.21 16.55 -7.65
C ASN A 259 -19.27 15.35 -7.43
N PHE A 260 -19.83 14.21 -7.00
CA PHE A 260 -19.09 12.97 -6.90
C PHE A 260 -18.56 12.50 -8.26
N THR A 261 -19.40 12.51 -9.30
CA THR A 261 -19.00 12.10 -10.65
C THR A 261 -17.83 12.92 -11.16
N ARG A 262 -17.88 14.25 -11.00
CA ARG A 262 -16.79 15.15 -11.41
C ARG A 262 -15.52 14.90 -10.59
N PHE A 263 -15.65 14.78 -9.27
CA PHE A 263 -14.54 14.46 -8.38
C PHE A 263 -13.87 13.14 -8.76
N PHE A 264 -14.66 12.08 -8.93
CA PHE A 264 -14.16 10.76 -9.28
C PHE A 264 -13.44 10.77 -10.65
N GLN A 265 -14.06 11.41 -11.64
CA GLN A 265 -13.45 11.55 -12.98
C GLN A 265 -12.15 12.35 -12.97
N GLN A 266 -12.06 13.40 -12.15
CA GLN A 266 -10.81 14.16 -11.99
C GLN A 266 -9.69 13.31 -11.38
N GLN A 267 -10.02 12.39 -10.46
CA GLN A 267 -9.04 11.58 -9.74
C GLN A 267 -8.69 10.27 -10.46
N VAL A 268 -9.63 9.68 -11.21
CA VAL A 268 -9.50 8.35 -11.83
C VAL A 268 -9.39 8.43 -13.36
N GLY A 269 -9.75 9.57 -13.96
CA GLY A 269 -9.70 9.79 -15.41
C GLY A 269 -11.01 9.43 -16.14
N ILE A 270 -11.85 8.56 -15.58
CA ILE A 270 -13.12 8.13 -16.18
C ILE A 270 -14.30 8.27 -15.21
N PRO A 271 -15.54 8.38 -15.72
CA PRO A 271 -16.72 8.44 -14.87
C PRO A 271 -16.95 7.17 -14.04
N PRO A 272 -17.60 7.27 -12.84
CA PRO A 272 -17.90 6.11 -11.99
C PRO A 272 -18.71 5.01 -12.68
N SER A 273 -19.60 5.38 -13.61
CA SER A 273 -20.42 4.42 -14.37
C SER A 273 -19.60 3.59 -15.36
N GLU A 274 -18.60 4.20 -15.97
CA GLU A 274 -17.69 3.55 -16.89
C GLU A 274 -16.71 2.65 -16.11
N TYR A 275 -16.16 3.16 -15.01
CA TYR A 275 -15.32 2.39 -14.11
C TYR A 275 -16.02 1.10 -13.64
N ARG A 276 -17.27 1.21 -13.18
CA ARG A 276 -18.07 0.03 -12.75
C ARG A 276 -18.25 -0.98 -13.87
N ARG A 277 -18.52 -0.52 -15.09
CA ARG A 277 -18.74 -1.42 -16.24
C ARG A 277 -17.46 -2.19 -16.58
N ALA A 278 -16.31 -1.51 -16.53
CA ALA A 278 -15.02 -2.12 -16.77
C ALA A 278 -14.63 -3.12 -15.66
N ALA A 279 -14.89 -2.78 -14.39
CA ALA A 279 -14.63 -3.66 -13.26
C ALA A 279 -15.53 -4.91 -13.22
N ALA A 280 -16.73 -4.84 -13.83
CA ALA A 280 -17.68 -5.96 -13.92
C ALA A 280 -17.40 -6.92 -15.11
N LYS A 281 -16.54 -6.52 -16.06
CA LYS A 281 -16.17 -7.34 -17.23
C LYS A 281 -15.00 -8.23 -16.84
N PRO A 282 -15.11 -9.57 -16.89
CA PRO A 282 -13.96 -10.44 -16.70
C PRO A 282 -12.89 -10.11 -17.77
N PRO A 283 -11.60 -10.32 -17.50
CA PRO A 283 -10.56 -10.12 -18.49
C PRO A 283 -10.86 -10.97 -19.71
N GLU A 284 -10.94 -10.34 -20.87
CA GLU A 284 -11.05 -11.07 -22.13
C GLU A 284 -9.81 -11.93 -22.26
N SER A 285 -9.99 -13.26 -22.28
CA SER A 285 -8.95 -14.18 -22.70
C SER A 285 -8.62 -13.83 -24.16
N GLU A 286 -7.47 -13.20 -24.38
CA GLU A 286 -6.90 -13.09 -25.71
C GLU A 286 -6.64 -14.51 -26.22
N GLU A 287 -7.42 -14.93 -27.23
CA GLU A 287 -7.16 -16.12 -28.04
C GLU A 287 -5.91 -15.93 -28.90
#